data_694e36dd047b8bf754c38502fba1d902
#
_entry.id   694e36dd047b8bf754c38502fba1d902
#
_cell.length_a   1.000
_cell.length_b   1.000
_cell.length_c   1.000
_cell.angle_alpha   90.00
_cell.angle_beta   90.00
_cell.angle_gamma   90.00
#
_symmetry.space_group_name_H-M   'P 1'
#
loop_
_entity.id
_entity.type
_entity.pdbx_description
1 polymer ?
#
loop_
_entity_poly.entity_id
_entity_poly.type
_entity_poly.pdbx_seq_one_letter_code
_entity_poly.pdbx_strand_id
1 'polypeptide(L)'
;MRPYLLLCLLLWLPLSSQAATSAVPQRLISLTPHLTEWVYLLDAGERLVAVSDYSDYPEAAKTLPSFNTFGALNVEAILALKPDLVLAWRGGNPEADLQRLQQFGIRVFYSEPVLLDDIASELVELGQLLGQAEQGQQQAAAFRQRQQQLAAQYQAKPAVPVFFALGTEPLMTVANQAWPAQVLSLCAAQNIFADAKTDYPQVALEQLLARQPAVIVQASREAKTEHNAFWQRFTQLPAVQQHAFITLDANQLYRATPRILDAAATLCQQLAIYRKPVLQ
;
A
#
# COMPACT_ATOMS: atom_id res chain seq x y z
N MET A 1 -30.28 -74.57 33.91
CA MET A 1 -30.37 -73.58 32.79
C MET A 1 -29.59 -72.39 33.24
N ARG A 2 -28.45 -72.05 32.64
CA ARG A 2 -27.60 -70.90 32.94
C ARG A 2 -27.70 -69.93 31.73
N PRO A 3 -28.05 -68.66 31.91
CA PRO A 3 -28.00 -67.71 30.79
C PRO A 3 -26.55 -67.16 30.63
N TYR A 4 -26.00 -67.19 29.42
CA TYR A 4 -24.76 -66.55 29.05
C TYR A 4 -25.06 -65.05 28.77
N LEU A 5 -24.47 -64.16 29.59
CA LEU A 5 -24.47 -62.71 29.35
C LEU A 5 -23.35 -62.40 28.31
N LEU A 6 -23.77 -62.06 27.12
CA LEU A 6 -22.87 -61.51 26.08
C LEU A 6 -22.60 -60.04 26.40
N LEU A 7 -21.38 -59.76 26.81
CA LEU A 7 -20.87 -58.38 27.07
C LEU A 7 -20.37 -57.80 25.73
N CYS A 8 -21.18 -56.95 25.08
CA CYS A 8 -20.76 -56.18 23.90
C CYS A 8 -19.83 -55.05 24.35
N LEU A 9 -18.51 -55.22 24.16
CA LEU A 9 -17.53 -54.14 24.32
C LEU A 9 -17.59 -53.24 23.09
N LEU A 10 -18.26 -52.08 23.23
CA LEU A 10 -18.21 -50.99 22.25
C LEU A 10 -16.83 -50.32 22.33
N LEU A 11 -15.98 -50.64 21.35
CA LEU A 11 -14.73 -49.93 21.12
C LEU A 11 -15.02 -48.49 20.64
N TRP A 12 -14.93 -47.52 21.52
CA TRP A 12 -14.89 -46.11 21.18
C TRP A 12 -13.53 -45.80 20.54
N LEU A 13 -13.46 -45.76 19.22
CA LEU A 13 -12.33 -45.18 18.49
C LEU A 13 -12.43 -43.68 18.56
N PRO A 14 -11.45 -42.94 19.09
CA PRO A 14 -11.44 -41.50 19.00
C PRO A 14 -11.27 -41.10 17.52
N LEU A 15 -12.29 -40.48 16.91
CA LEU A 15 -12.12 -39.75 15.64
C LEU A 15 -11.17 -38.57 15.95
N SER A 16 -9.89 -38.76 15.66
CA SER A 16 -8.94 -37.67 15.59
C SER A 16 -9.34 -36.79 14.39
N SER A 17 -10.09 -35.72 14.64
CA SER A 17 -10.32 -34.66 13.66
C SER A 17 -8.96 -34.02 13.41
N GLN A 18 -8.24 -34.50 12.40
CA GLN A 18 -7.11 -33.76 11.83
C GLN A 18 -7.70 -32.53 11.17
N ALA A 19 -7.56 -31.40 11.85
CA ALA A 19 -7.72 -30.11 11.19
C ALA A 19 -6.78 -30.13 9.97
N ALA A 20 -7.36 -30.13 8.77
CA ALA A 20 -6.59 -30.06 7.54
C ALA A 20 -5.82 -28.75 7.56
N THR A 21 -4.55 -28.79 7.95
CA THR A 21 -3.63 -27.69 7.74
C THR A 21 -3.60 -27.44 6.24
N SER A 22 -4.23 -26.32 5.82
CA SER A 22 -4.20 -25.90 4.43
C SER A 22 -2.74 -25.85 3.98
N ALA A 23 -2.41 -26.62 2.95
CA ALA A 23 -1.04 -26.67 2.44
C ALA A 23 -0.55 -25.24 2.08
N VAL A 24 0.72 -24.99 2.38
CA VAL A 24 1.36 -23.70 2.07
C VAL A 24 1.36 -23.49 0.55
N PRO A 25 0.86 -22.36 0.05
CA PRO A 25 0.79 -22.07 -1.37
C PRO A 25 2.17 -22.09 -2.05
N GLN A 26 2.26 -22.71 -3.22
CA GLN A 26 3.51 -22.85 -3.98
C GLN A 26 3.49 -22.13 -5.34
N ARG A 27 2.31 -21.78 -5.86
CA ARG A 27 2.15 -21.12 -7.16
C ARG A 27 1.30 -19.88 -6.99
N LEU A 28 1.98 -18.72 -6.90
CA LEU A 28 1.36 -17.45 -6.56
C LEU A 28 1.19 -16.59 -7.82
N ILE A 29 0.07 -15.91 -7.93
CA ILE A 29 -0.11 -14.79 -8.87
C ILE A 29 -0.41 -13.53 -8.06
N SER A 30 0.33 -12.46 -8.31
CA SER A 30 0.09 -11.15 -7.69
C SER A 30 -0.57 -10.22 -8.71
N LEU A 31 -1.74 -9.70 -8.38
CA LEU A 31 -2.52 -8.81 -9.25
C LEU A 31 -2.27 -7.32 -8.97
N THR A 32 -1.30 -6.98 -8.10
CA THR A 32 -0.93 -5.59 -7.83
C THR A 32 0.54 -5.46 -7.46
N PRO A 33 1.19 -4.31 -7.79
CA PRO A 33 2.61 -4.13 -7.52
C PRO A 33 2.98 -4.23 -6.03
N HIS A 34 2.14 -3.72 -5.11
CA HIS A 34 2.46 -3.77 -3.68
C HIS A 34 2.48 -5.20 -3.14
N LEU A 35 1.56 -6.06 -3.58
CA LEU A 35 1.55 -7.47 -3.19
C LEU A 35 2.72 -8.24 -3.79
N THR A 36 3.16 -7.89 -5.01
CA THR A 36 4.41 -8.43 -5.57
C THR A 36 5.59 -8.10 -4.66
N GLU A 37 5.73 -6.85 -4.24
CA GLU A 37 6.78 -6.42 -3.32
C GLU A 37 6.71 -7.17 -1.98
N TRP A 38 5.51 -7.40 -1.43
CA TRP A 38 5.33 -8.14 -0.17
C TRP A 38 5.75 -9.60 -0.28
N VAL A 39 5.42 -10.28 -1.38
CA VAL A 39 5.81 -11.67 -1.58
C VAL A 39 7.34 -11.82 -1.60
N TYR A 40 8.06 -10.90 -2.26
CA TYR A 40 9.52 -10.87 -2.20
C TYR A 40 10.05 -10.54 -0.81
N LEU A 41 9.44 -9.57 -0.12
CA LEU A 41 9.82 -9.18 1.24
C LEU A 41 9.64 -10.32 2.26
N LEU A 42 8.71 -11.23 1.97
CA LEU A 42 8.42 -12.43 2.76
C LEU A 42 9.19 -13.67 2.28
N ASP A 43 10.26 -13.51 1.50
CA ASP A 43 11.10 -14.61 0.99
C ASP A 43 10.32 -15.69 0.22
N ALA A 44 9.22 -15.32 -0.43
CA ALA A 44 8.37 -16.22 -1.23
C ALA A 44 8.36 -15.85 -2.74
N GLY A 45 9.25 -14.96 -3.18
CA GLY A 45 9.29 -14.46 -4.55
C GLY A 45 9.44 -15.54 -5.62
N GLU A 46 10.17 -16.60 -5.35
CA GLU A 46 10.37 -17.75 -6.27
C GLU A 46 9.08 -18.54 -6.56
N ARG A 47 8.04 -18.35 -5.72
CA ARG A 47 6.72 -19.00 -5.92
C ARG A 47 5.83 -18.19 -6.87
N LEU A 48 6.19 -16.94 -7.21
CA LEU A 48 5.44 -16.13 -8.16
C LEU A 48 5.58 -16.72 -9.56
N VAL A 49 4.45 -17.04 -10.18
CA VAL A 49 4.38 -17.54 -11.57
C VAL A 49 3.94 -16.44 -12.54
N ALA A 50 3.31 -15.38 -12.04
CA ALA A 50 3.00 -14.18 -12.80
C ALA A 50 2.69 -13.01 -11.83
N VAL A 51 2.77 -11.79 -12.36
CA VAL A 51 2.55 -10.55 -11.63
C VAL A 51 1.64 -9.60 -12.41
N SER A 52 1.21 -8.50 -11.81
CA SER A 52 0.53 -7.41 -12.52
C SER A 52 1.52 -6.58 -13.33
N ASP A 53 1.02 -5.90 -14.36
CA ASP A 53 1.76 -4.81 -14.98
C ASP A 53 2.23 -3.81 -13.93
N TYR A 54 3.37 -3.16 -14.18
CA TYR A 54 4.04 -2.24 -13.26
C TYR A 54 4.57 -2.87 -11.95
N SER A 55 4.63 -4.20 -11.85
CA SER A 55 5.36 -4.89 -10.79
C SER A 55 6.86 -4.87 -11.09
N ASP A 56 7.48 -3.71 -10.85
CA ASP A 56 8.85 -3.37 -11.26
C ASP A 56 9.88 -3.43 -10.11
N TYR A 57 9.44 -3.82 -8.92
CA TYR A 57 10.28 -3.97 -7.75
C TYR A 57 9.95 -5.26 -6.97
N PRO A 58 10.99 -5.99 -6.49
CA PRO A 58 12.42 -5.83 -6.84
C PRO A 58 12.68 -6.13 -8.32
N GLU A 59 13.91 -5.91 -8.78
CA GLU A 59 14.30 -6.10 -10.19
C GLU A 59 13.93 -7.50 -10.73
N ALA A 60 14.00 -8.52 -9.87
CA ALA A 60 13.62 -9.90 -10.21
C ALA A 60 12.15 -10.03 -10.66
N ALA A 61 11.24 -9.18 -10.17
CA ALA A 61 9.84 -9.22 -10.56
C ALA A 61 9.62 -8.91 -12.05
N LYS A 62 10.49 -8.11 -12.67
CA LYS A 62 10.41 -7.73 -14.08
C LYS A 62 10.62 -8.89 -15.05
N THR A 63 11.18 -9.99 -14.59
CA THR A 63 11.43 -11.19 -15.40
C THR A 63 10.21 -12.11 -15.51
N LEU A 64 9.19 -11.88 -14.68
CA LEU A 64 7.98 -12.71 -14.64
C LEU A 64 6.98 -12.28 -15.69
N PRO A 65 6.15 -13.22 -16.22
CA PRO A 65 5.00 -12.89 -17.03
C PRO A 65 4.08 -11.89 -16.30
N SER A 66 3.57 -10.88 -17.02
CA SER A 66 2.66 -9.91 -16.43
C SER A 66 1.27 -9.94 -17.04
N PHE A 67 0.28 -9.55 -16.25
CA PHE A 67 -1.10 -9.36 -16.66
C PHE A 67 -1.51 -7.91 -16.53
N ASN A 68 -2.28 -7.42 -17.51
CA ASN A 68 -3.03 -6.20 -17.31
C ASN A 68 -4.14 -6.46 -16.28
N THR A 69 -4.11 -5.70 -15.20
CA THR A 69 -5.09 -5.81 -14.11
C THR A 69 -6.01 -4.59 -14.00
N PHE A 70 -5.91 -3.66 -14.97
CA PHE A 70 -6.85 -2.56 -15.16
C PHE A 70 -8.01 -3.02 -16.06
N GLY A 71 -9.23 -3.01 -15.51
CA GLY A 71 -10.41 -3.55 -16.18
C GLY A 71 -10.56 -5.06 -15.95
N ALA A 72 -11.20 -5.78 -16.89
CA ALA A 72 -11.46 -7.21 -16.74
C ALA A 72 -10.18 -8.04 -16.72
N LEU A 73 -10.10 -9.02 -15.79
CA LEU A 73 -8.99 -9.96 -15.72
C LEU A 73 -9.13 -11.05 -16.81
N ASN A 74 -8.01 -11.45 -17.38
CA ASN A 74 -7.98 -12.66 -18.22
C ASN A 74 -7.97 -13.91 -17.33
N VAL A 75 -9.17 -14.30 -16.87
CA VAL A 75 -9.37 -15.43 -15.94
C VAL A 75 -8.84 -16.73 -16.55
N GLU A 76 -9.03 -16.97 -17.85
CA GLU A 76 -8.55 -18.16 -18.55
C GLU A 76 -7.03 -18.25 -18.54
N ALA A 77 -6.33 -17.13 -18.80
CA ALA A 77 -4.87 -17.10 -18.76
C ALA A 77 -4.34 -17.30 -17.33
N ILE A 78 -5.02 -16.75 -16.31
CA ILE A 78 -4.69 -16.99 -14.91
C ILE A 78 -4.83 -18.48 -14.55
N LEU A 79 -5.96 -19.10 -14.92
CA LEU A 79 -6.22 -20.52 -14.66
C LEU A 79 -5.22 -21.45 -15.39
N ALA A 80 -4.78 -21.08 -16.60
CA ALA A 80 -3.79 -21.84 -17.36
C ALA A 80 -2.44 -21.96 -16.62
N LEU A 81 -2.09 -20.99 -15.78
CA LEU A 81 -0.88 -21.03 -14.93
C LEU A 81 -1.05 -21.89 -13.68
N LYS A 82 -2.25 -22.43 -13.42
CA LYS A 82 -2.58 -23.30 -12.28
C LYS A 82 -2.08 -22.73 -10.95
N PRO A 83 -2.46 -21.50 -10.58
CA PRO A 83 -2.11 -20.96 -9.28
C PRO A 83 -2.88 -21.68 -8.17
N ASP A 84 -2.30 -21.77 -7.00
CA ASP A 84 -2.98 -22.20 -5.78
C ASP A 84 -3.36 -21.03 -4.86
N LEU A 85 -2.81 -19.84 -5.13
CA LEU A 85 -3.18 -18.61 -4.48
C LEU A 85 -3.05 -17.41 -5.44
N VAL A 86 -4.07 -16.57 -5.49
CA VAL A 86 -4.05 -15.27 -6.15
C VAL A 86 -4.09 -14.19 -5.08
N LEU A 87 -3.19 -13.21 -5.19
CA LEU A 87 -3.11 -12.05 -4.32
C LEU A 87 -3.77 -10.87 -5.03
N ALA A 88 -4.79 -10.29 -4.42
CA ALA A 88 -5.61 -9.24 -5.03
C ALA A 88 -5.81 -8.06 -4.09
N TRP A 89 -6.03 -6.88 -4.66
CA TRP A 89 -6.37 -5.67 -3.93
C TRP A 89 -7.88 -5.42 -3.99
N ARG A 90 -8.54 -5.41 -2.84
CA ARG A 90 -9.96 -5.10 -2.73
C ARG A 90 -10.21 -3.65 -3.14
N GLY A 91 -11.19 -3.43 -4.01
CA GLY A 91 -11.48 -2.12 -4.57
C GLY A 91 -10.58 -1.69 -5.74
N GLY A 92 -9.50 -2.42 -6.02
CA GLY A 92 -8.61 -2.15 -7.17
C GLY A 92 -8.69 -3.22 -8.26
N ASN A 93 -8.91 -4.48 -7.91
CA ASN A 93 -9.14 -5.55 -8.87
C ASN A 93 -10.63 -5.85 -9.03
N PRO A 94 -11.11 -6.29 -10.21
CA PRO A 94 -12.52 -6.57 -10.47
C PRO A 94 -13.05 -7.73 -9.62
N GLU A 95 -13.95 -7.42 -8.69
CA GLU A 95 -14.49 -8.40 -7.73
C GLU A 95 -15.18 -9.59 -8.44
N ALA A 96 -15.92 -9.33 -9.54
CA ALA A 96 -16.60 -10.39 -10.29
C ALA A 96 -15.61 -11.43 -10.85
N ASP A 97 -14.44 -11.01 -11.32
CA ASP A 97 -13.42 -11.91 -11.85
C ASP A 97 -12.71 -12.68 -10.73
N LEU A 98 -12.49 -12.03 -9.56
CA LEU A 98 -11.94 -12.69 -8.38
C LEU A 98 -12.90 -13.79 -7.87
N GLN A 99 -14.20 -13.51 -7.84
CA GLN A 99 -15.22 -14.50 -7.50
C GLN A 99 -15.25 -15.67 -8.50
N ARG A 100 -15.06 -15.40 -9.81
CA ARG A 100 -14.94 -16.47 -10.81
C ARG A 100 -13.73 -17.37 -10.54
N LEU A 101 -12.57 -16.79 -10.18
CA LEU A 101 -11.40 -17.58 -9.79
C LEU A 101 -11.69 -18.49 -8.59
N GLN A 102 -12.40 -17.96 -7.58
CA GLN A 102 -12.81 -18.74 -6.41
C GLN A 102 -13.78 -19.88 -6.76
N GLN A 103 -14.72 -19.66 -7.71
CA GLN A 103 -15.61 -20.71 -8.22
C GLN A 103 -14.84 -21.87 -8.89
N PHE A 104 -13.66 -21.57 -9.49
CA PHE A 104 -12.74 -22.57 -10.01
C PHE A 104 -11.82 -23.18 -8.94
N GLY A 105 -12.06 -22.89 -7.65
CA GLY A 105 -11.30 -23.45 -6.54
C GLY A 105 -9.98 -22.74 -6.23
N ILE A 106 -9.70 -21.61 -6.87
CA ILE A 106 -8.50 -20.80 -6.58
C ILE A 106 -8.71 -20.01 -5.30
N ARG A 107 -7.79 -20.11 -4.36
CA ARG A 107 -7.79 -19.24 -3.16
C ARG A 107 -7.42 -17.81 -3.55
N VAL A 108 -8.08 -16.84 -2.93
CA VAL A 108 -7.76 -15.41 -3.11
C VAL A 108 -7.47 -14.80 -1.75
N PHE A 109 -6.30 -14.18 -1.62
CA PHE A 109 -5.95 -13.29 -0.52
C PHE A 109 -6.34 -11.86 -0.93
N TYR A 110 -7.07 -11.18 -0.08
CA TYR A 110 -7.50 -9.79 -0.31
C TYR A 110 -6.70 -8.84 0.57
N SER A 111 -5.95 -7.94 -0.05
CA SER A 111 -5.32 -6.80 0.61
C SER A 111 -6.22 -5.59 0.51
N GLU A 112 -6.39 -4.85 1.62
CA GLU A 112 -7.23 -3.64 1.68
C GLU A 112 -6.64 -2.62 2.69
N PRO A 113 -5.38 -2.20 2.55
CA PRO A 113 -4.78 -1.28 3.50
C PRO A 113 -5.41 0.11 3.37
N VAL A 114 -5.97 0.62 4.47
CA VAL A 114 -6.54 1.97 4.61
C VAL A 114 -5.61 2.86 5.41
N LEU A 115 -5.02 2.33 6.47
CA LEU A 115 -4.06 3.01 7.32
C LEU A 115 -2.64 2.49 7.08
N LEU A 116 -1.64 3.29 7.40
CA LEU A 116 -0.24 2.85 7.28
C LEU A 116 0.04 1.58 8.11
N ASP A 117 -0.58 1.43 9.30
CA ASP A 117 -0.38 0.25 10.13
C ASP A 117 -0.98 -1.04 9.53
N ASP A 118 -1.94 -0.91 8.61
CA ASP A 118 -2.53 -2.06 7.92
C ASP A 118 -1.46 -2.78 7.08
N ILE A 119 -0.46 -2.06 6.55
CA ILE A 119 0.70 -2.67 5.88
C ILE A 119 1.37 -3.71 6.79
N ALA A 120 1.61 -3.34 8.06
CA ALA A 120 2.25 -4.24 8.99
C ALA A 120 1.34 -5.41 9.38
N SER A 121 0.04 -5.15 9.55
CA SER A 121 -0.94 -6.17 9.93
C SER A 121 -1.13 -7.20 8.82
N GLU A 122 -1.29 -6.74 7.58
CA GLU A 122 -1.45 -7.62 6.42
C GLU A 122 -0.15 -8.37 6.06
N LEU A 123 1.04 -7.79 6.32
CA LEU A 123 2.31 -8.52 6.19
C LEU A 123 2.40 -9.72 7.14
N VAL A 124 1.87 -9.59 8.37
CA VAL A 124 1.78 -10.72 9.30
C VAL A 124 0.83 -11.78 8.78
N GLU A 125 -0.36 -11.38 8.31
CA GLU A 125 -1.37 -12.29 7.77
C GLU A 125 -0.86 -13.05 6.54
N LEU A 126 -0.31 -12.32 5.57
CA LEU A 126 0.25 -12.92 4.37
C LEU A 126 1.45 -13.83 4.70
N GLY A 127 2.30 -13.42 5.64
CA GLY A 127 3.41 -14.24 6.11
C GLY A 127 2.94 -15.58 6.69
N GLN A 128 1.88 -15.58 7.50
CA GLN A 128 1.27 -16.81 8.01
C GLN A 128 0.74 -17.69 6.87
N LEU A 129 0.03 -17.09 5.92
CA LEU A 129 -0.55 -17.78 4.78
C LEU A 129 0.53 -18.45 3.89
N LEU A 130 1.67 -17.77 3.72
CA LEU A 130 2.80 -18.25 2.91
C LEU A 130 3.76 -19.16 3.68
N GLY A 131 3.50 -19.48 4.96
CA GLY A 131 4.41 -20.26 5.80
C GLY A 131 5.69 -19.50 6.17
N GLN A 132 5.65 -18.18 6.13
CA GLN A 132 6.74 -17.25 6.45
C GLN A 132 6.36 -16.35 7.65
N ALA A 133 5.75 -16.96 8.68
CA ALA A 133 5.17 -16.24 9.81
C ALA A 133 6.21 -15.38 10.57
N GLU A 134 7.41 -15.91 10.78
CA GLU A 134 8.49 -15.19 11.46
C GLU A 134 8.93 -13.97 10.65
N GLN A 135 9.14 -14.15 9.34
CA GLN A 135 9.50 -13.06 8.43
C GLN A 135 8.41 -11.98 8.40
N GLY A 136 7.13 -12.38 8.33
CA GLY A 136 6.00 -11.44 8.39
C GLY A 136 6.01 -10.61 9.67
N GLN A 137 6.22 -11.23 10.83
CA GLN A 137 6.32 -10.53 12.12
C GLN A 137 7.52 -9.59 12.16
N GLN A 138 8.68 -10.03 11.67
CA GLN A 138 9.89 -9.22 11.63
C GLN A 138 9.71 -7.97 10.76
N GLN A 139 9.16 -8.11 9.56
CA GLN A 139 8.92 -6.99 8.66
C GLN A 139 7.87 -6.01 9.21
N ALA A 140 6.81 -6.52 9.81
CA ALA A 140 5.79 -5.70 10.48
C ALA A 140 6.37 -4.91 11.65
N ALA A 141 7.20 -5.53 12.48
CA ALA A 141 7.86 -4.87 13.62
C ALA A 141 8.83 -3.79 13.13
N ALA A 142 9.64 -4.06 12.11
CA ALA A 142 10.56 -3.10 11.51
C ALA A 142 9.81 -1.89 10.92
N PHE A 143 8.70 -2.12 10.21
CA PHE A 143 7.85 -1.06 9.68
C PHE A 143 7.31 -0.15 10.78
N ARG A 144 6.68 -0.73 11.82
CA ARG A 144 6.12 0.03 12.95
C ARG A 144 7.19 0.82 13.70
N GLN A 145 8.34 0.21 13.93
CA GLN A 145 9.48 0.89 14.59
C GLN A 145 9.94 2.11 13.77
N ARG A 146 10.10 1.96 12.47
CA ARG A 146 10.52 3.05 11.59
C ARG A 146 9.47 4.16 11.51
N GLN A 147 8.19 3.81 11.42
CA GLN A 147 7.08 4.77 11.47
C GLN A 147 7.09 5.58 12.76
N GLN A 148 7.25 4.92 13.92
CA GLN A 148 7.35 5.57 15.23
C GLN A 148 8.56 6.50 15.33
N GLN A 149 9.72 6.11 14.78
CA GLN A 149 10.92 6.94 14.75
C GLN A 149 10.69 8.23 13.94
N LEU A 150 10.08 8.13 12.76
CA LEU A 150 9.73 9.30 11.94
C LEU A 150 8.73 10.21 12.68
N ALA A 151 7.68 9.64 13.26
CA ALA A 151 6.71 10.40 14.04
C ALA A 151 7.36 11.13 15.22
N ALA A 152 8.18 10.45 16.02
CA ALA A 152 8.88 11.03 17.16
C ALA A 152 9.84 12.16 16.75
N GLN A 153 10.49 12.04 15.60
CA GLN A 153 11.45 13.03 15.11
C GLN A 153 10.79 14.28 14.54
N TYR A 154 9.65 14.14 13.86
CA TYR A 154 9.11 15.21 13.02
C TYR A 154 7.71 15.68 13.38
N GLN A 155 6.84 14.84 13.95
CA GLN A 155 5.42 15.16 14.12
C GLN A 155 5.16 16.33 15.08
N ALA A 156 6.04 16.55 16.07
CA ALA A 156 5.95 17.67 17.00
C ALA A 156 6.69 18.94 16.52
N LYS A 157 7.26 18.94 15.30
CA LYS A 157 7.94 20.11 14.74
C LYS A 157 6.92 21.16 14.28
N PRO A 158 7.33 22.44 14.14
CA PRO A 158 6.46 23.48 13.59
C PRO A 158 5.84 23.04 12.26
N ALA A 159 4.52 23.18 12.15
CA ALA A 159 3.78 22.76 10.97
C ALA A 159 4.13 23.63 9.75
N VAL A 160 4.19 23.03 8.57
CA VAL A 160 4.41 23.71 7.29
C VAL A 160 3.13 23.58 6.46
N PRO A 161 2.49 24.70 6.03
CA PRO A 161 1.34 24.66 5.15
C PRO A 161 1.70 24.08 3.78
N VAL A 162 1.08 22.96 3.42
CA VAL A 162 1.42 22.19 2.21
C VAL A 162 0.19 22.03 1.33
N PHE A 163 0.37 22.25 0.03
CA PHE A 163 -0.53 21.79 -1.01
C PHE A 163 0.02 20.50 -1.62
N PHE A 164 -0.72 19.42 -1.55
CA PHE A 164 -0.37 18.20 -2.26
C PHE A 164 -1.03 18.20 -3.65
N ALA A 165 -0.23 18.37 -4.69
CA ALA A 165 -0.70 18.37 -6.07
C ALA A 165 -0.80 16.93 -6.59
N LEU A 166 -2.00 16.37 -6.60
CA LEU A 166 -2.28 15.06 -7.19
C LEU A 166 -2.41 15.16 -8.71
N GLY A 167 -2.94 16.26 -9.22
CA GLY A 167 -3.06 16.60 -10.62
C GLY A 167 -3.20 18.11 -10.81
N THR A 168 -2.91 18.61 -12.01
CA THR A 168 -2.99 20.02 -12.37
C THR A 168 -4.09 20.35 -13.35
N GLU A 169 -4.55 19.38 -14.15
CA GLU A 169 -5.61 19.53 -15.15
C GLU A 169 -6.52 18.29 -15.19
N PRO A 170 -7.59 18.25 -14.38
CA PRO A 170 -8.04 19.26 -13.41
C PRO A 170 -7.14 19.36 -12.19
N LEU A 171 -7.18 20.50 -11.51
CA LEU A 171 -6.44 20.70 -10.26
C LEU A 171 -7.04 19.82 -9.16
N MET A 172 -6.28 18.84 -8.72
CA MET A 172 -6.70 17.86 -7.71
C MET A 172 -5.71 17.85 -6.55
N THR A 173 -6.23 17.56 -5.35
CA THR A 173 -5.44 17.44 -4.13
C THR A 173 -5.92 16.25 -3.28
N VAL A 174 -5.43 16.15 -2.06
CA VAL A 174 -5.82 15.15 -1.08
C VAL A 174 -6.42 15.82 0.16
N ALA A 175 -7.40 15.16 0.80
CA ALA A 175 -7.90 15.50 2.13
C ALA A 175 -7.25 14.61 3.20
N ASN A 176 -7.59 14.81 4.47
CA ASN A 176 -6.91 14.12 5.58
C ASN A 176 -7.13 12.60 5.63
N GLN A 177 -8.19 12.08 5.04
CA GLN A 177 -8.46 10.64 5.00
C GLN A 177 -7.74 9.94 3.84
N ALA A 178 -7.23 10.71 2.86
CA ALA A 178 -6.52 10.16 1.73
C ALA A 178 -5.19 9.50 2.13
N TRP A 179 -4.82 8.46 1.41
CA TRP A 179 -3.59 7.72 1.65
C TRP A 179 -2.32 8.60 1.76
N PRO A 180 -2.03 9.55 0.84
CA PRO A 180 -0.83 10.38 0.95
C PRO A 180 -0.87 11.35 2.15
N ALA A 181 -2.05 11.69 2.66
CA ALA A 181 -2.18 12.60 3.80
C ALA A 181 -1.59 12.01 5.09
N GLN A 182 -1.57 10.68 5.23
CA GLN A 182 -0.94 10.02 6.37
C GLN A 182 0.59 10.25 6.37
N VAL A 183 1.21 10.27 5.18
CA VAL A 183 2.63 10.60 5.01
C VAL A 183 2.89 12.07 5.36
N LEU A 184 2.00 12.98 4.92
CA LEU A 184 2.07 14.41 5.32
C LEU A 184 2.04 14.56 6.84
N SER A 185 1.13 13.85 7.51
CA SER A 185 0.95 13.89 8.97
C SER A 185 2.21 13.46 9.74
N LEU A 186 2.91 12.43 9.29
CA LEU A 186 4.18 11.98 9.91
C LEU A 186 5.23 13.10 9.93
N CYS A 187 5.19 14.00 8.95
CA CYS A 187 6.18 15.06 8.78
C CYS A 187 5.73 16.42 9.33
N ALA A 188 4.65 16.51 10.11
CA ALA A 188 4.03 17.79 10.49
C ALA A 188 3.82 18.71 9.27
N ALA A 189 3.46 18.17 8.13
CA ALA A 189 2.98 18.92 6.99
C ALA A 189 1.49 19.22 7.20
N GLN A 190 1.15 20.48 7.29
CA GLN A 190 -0.24 20.93 7.42
C GLN A 190 -0.88 20.92 6.03
N ASN A 191 -1.69 19.90 5.76
CA ASN A 191 -2.47 19.85 4.53
C ASN A 191 -3.50 20.99 4.51
N ILE A 192 -3.34 21.94 3.59
CA ILE A 192 -4.23 23.11 3.51
C ILE A 192 -5.66 22.79 3.04
N PHE A 193 -5.91 21.56 2.55
CA PHE A 193 -7.23 21.05 2.17
C PHE A 193 -7.69 19.88 3.06
N ALA A 194 -7.18 19.81 4.28
CA ALA A 194 -7.56 18.80 5.27
C ALA A 194 -9.08 18.75 5.56
N ASP A 195 -9.76 19.86 5.38
CA ASP A 195 -11.19 20.10 5.63
C ASP A 195 -12.10 19.70 4.44
N ALA A 196 -11.55 19.21 3.34
CA ALA A 196 -12.35 18.82 2.20
C ALA A 196 -13.22 17.59 2.51
N LYS A 197 -14.41 17.52 1.89
CA LYS A 197 -15.42 16.48 2.17
C LYS A 197 -15.12 15.11 1.54
N THR A 198 -14.32 15.08 0.48
CA THR A 198 -13.91 13.87 -0.24
C THR A 198 -12.41 13.70 -0.13
N ASP A 199 -11.91 12.46 -0.19
CA ASP A 199 -10.50 12.18 0.00
C ASP A 199 -9.61 12.74 -1.12
N TYR A 200 -10.13 12.84 -2.32
CA TYR A 200 -9.43 13.30 -3.52
C TYR A 200 -10.24 14.41 -4.21
N PRO A 201 -10.31 15.62 -3.62
CA PRO A 201 -11.12 16.68 -4.16
C PRO A 201 -10.49 17.33 -5.38
N GLN A 202 -11.32 17.66 -6.37
CA GLN A 202 -11.01 18.69 -7.33
C GLN A 202 -11.24 20.06 -6.66
N VAL A 203 -10.29 20.98 -6.81
CA VAL A 203 -10.32 22.31 -6.15
C VAL A 203 -10.21 23.42 -7.17
N ALA A 204 -10.81 24.56 -6.86
CA ALA A 204 -10.66 25.74 -7.68
C ALA A 204 -9.31 26.44 -7.40
N LEU A 205 -8.74 27.04 -8.42
CA LEU A 205 -7.49 27.78 -8.31
C LEU A 205 -7.59 28.92 -7.29
N GLU A 206 -8.73 29.62 -7.25
CA GLU A 206 -9.00 30.69 -6.30
C GLU A 206 -8.92 30.22 -4.84
N GLN A 207 -9.37 28.98 -4.56
CA GLN A 207 -9.27 28.38 -3.23
C GLN A 207 -7.80 28.11 -2.87
N LEU A 208 -7.00 27.62 -3.80
CA LEU A 208 -5.57 27.42 -3.59
C LEU A 208 -4.85 28.75 -3.35
N LEU A 209 -5.16 29.77 -4.15
CA LEU A 209 -4.59 31.11 -4.01
C LEU A 209 -4.96 31.75 -2.67
N ALA A 210 -6.18 31.54 -2.17
CA ALA A 210 -6.62 32.04 -0.87
C ALA A 210 -5.93 31.33 0.32
N ARG A 211 -5.59 30.03 0.18
CA ARG A 211 -4.99 29.22 1.25
C ARG A 211 -3.46 29.32 1.34
N GLN A 212 -2.79 29.96 0.36
CA GLN A 212 -1.39 30.37 0.41
C GLN A 212 -0.42 29.29 0.92
N PRO A 213 -0.24 28.12 0.25
CA PRO A 213 0.69 27.11 0.69
C PRO A 213 2.13 27.62 0.69
N ALA A 214 2.89 27.21 1.72
CA ALA A 214 4.32 27.48 1.79
C ALA A 214 5.15 26.53 0.92
N VAL A 215 4.62 25.30 0.68
CA VAL A 215 5.27 24.25 -0.11
C VAL A 215 4.24 23.56 -0.98
N ILE A 216 4.62 23.23 -2.22
CA ILE A 216 3.87 22.33 -3.10
C ILE A 216 4.58 20.98 -3.12
N VAL A 217 3.86 19.93 -2.70
CA VAL A 217 4.32 18.54 -2.75
C VAL A 217 3.64 17.85 -3.92
N GLN A 218 4.37 17.09 -4.68
CA GLN A 218 3.87 16.30 -5.81
C GLN A 218 4.59 14.95 -5.86
N ALA A 219 4.04 13.99 -6.60
CA ALA A 219 4.70 12.71 -6.83
C ALA A 219 4.91 12.47 -8.32
N SER A 220 6.05 11.86 -8.68
CA SER A 220 6.39 11.51 -10.06
C SER A 220 7.08 10.15 -10.12
N ARG A 221 6.84 9.40 -11.19
CA ARG A 221 7.62 8.19 -11.53
C ARG A 221 8.97 8.53 -12.14
N GLU A 222 9.10 9.72 -12.70
CA GLU A 222 10.30 10.24 -13.32
C GLU A 222 10.94 11.28 -12.42
N ALA A 223 12.24 11.21 -12.26
CA ALA A 223 12.99 12.18 -11.43
C ALA A 223 12.97 13.62 -12.00
N LYS A 224 12.44 13.82 -13.21
CA LYS A 224 12.43 15.12 -13.88
C LYS A 224 11.14 15.89 -13.64
N THR A 225 11.31 17.08 -13.16
CA THR A 225 10.37 18.06 -12.63
C THR A 225 9.65 18.91 -13.69
N GLU A 226 9.11 18.34 -14.75
CA GLU A 226 8.31 19.13 -15.71
C GLU A 226 7.05 19.73 -15.12
N HIS A 227 6.56 19.20 -14.02
CA HIS A 227 5.37 19.70 -13.31
C HIS A 227 5.53 21.13 -12.77
N ASN A 228 6.76 21.62 -12.57
CA ASN A 228 6.97 22.98 -12.08
C ASN A 228 6.59 24.06 -13.09
N ALA A 229 6.56 23.78 -14.39
CA ALA A 229 6.17 24.75 -15.44
C ALA A 229 4.71 25.21 -15.26
N PHE A 230 3.81 24.32 -14.83
CA PHE A 230 2.43 24.69 -14.53
C PHE A 230 2.36 25.76 -13.43
N TRP A 231 3.17 25.64 -12.39
CA TRP A 231 3.13 26.50 -11.21
C TRP A 231 3.76 27.87 -11.43
N GLN A 232 4.74 28.00 -12.32
CA GLN A 232 5.50 29.25 -12.53
C GLN A 232 4.63 30.44 -12.90
N ARG A 233 3.45 30.25 -13.47
CA ARG A 233 2.47 31.30 -13.82
C ARG A 233 1.74 31.88 -12.58
N PHE A 234 1.83 31.25 -11.41
CA PHE A 234 1.13 31.67 -10.18
C PHE A 234 2.09 32.33 -9.20
N THR A 235 2.73 33.42 -9.61
CA THR A 235 3.77 34.12 -8.86
C THR A 235 3.30 34.68 -7.52
N GLN A 236 1.99 34.78 -7.28
CA GLN A 236 1.41 35.20 -6.01
C GLN A 236 1.42 34.12 -4.91
N LEU A 237 1.73 32.84 -5.26
CA LEU A 237 1.83 31.77 -4.28
C LEU A 237 3.20 31.83 -3.56
N PRO A 238 3.25 31.79 -2.21
CA PRO A 238 4.50 31.73 -1.46
C PRO A 238 5.42 30.59 -1.89
N ALA A 239 4.84 29.40 -2.14
CA ALA A 239 5.58 28.23 -2.62
C ALA A 239 6.30 28.50 -3.95
N VAL A 240 5.67 29.24 -4.87
CA VAL A 240 6.27 29.59 -6.18
C VAL A 240 7.35 30.63 -6.02
N GLN A 241 7.11 31.67 -5.21
CA GLN A 241 8.09 32.73 -4.93
C GLN A 241 9.38 32.19 -4.31
N GLN A 242 9.27 31.17 -3.46
CA GLN A 242 10.39 30.55 -2.75
C GLN A 242 10.95 29.33 -3.46
N HIS A 243 10.45 28.98 -4.65
CA HIS A 243 10.78 27.74 -5.36
C HIS A 243 10.62 26.48 -4.47
N ALA A 244 9.62 26.50 -3.58
CA ALA A 244 9.38 25.48 -2.57
C ALA A 244 8.56 24.32 -3.13
N PHE A 245 9.22 23.48 -3.92
CA PHE A 245 8.63 22.28 -4.52
C PHE A 245 9.33 21.05 -3.98
N ILE A 246 8.53 20.04 -3.59
CA ILE A 246 9.02 18.71 -3.17
C ILE A 246 8.42 17.68 -4.10
N THR A 247 9.25 16.93 -4.79
CA THR A 247 8.80 15.80 -5.63
C THR A 247 9.21 14.49 -4.98
N LEU A 248 8.21 13.65 -4.70
CA LEU A 248 8.39 12.32 -4.13
C LEU A 248 8.34 11.25 -5.24
N ASP A 249 8.95 10.11 -4.97
CA ASP A 249 8.82 8.94 -5.83
C ASP A 249 7.38 8.36 -5.73
N ALA A 250 6.65 8.38 -6.84
CA ALA A 250 5.27 7.91 -6.90
C ALA A 250 5.15 6.40 -6.62
N ASN A 251 6.16 5.59 -6.99
CA ASN A 251 6.15 4.16 -6.70
C ASN A 251 6.31 3.86 -5.20
N GLN A 252 7.04 4.71 -4.48
CA GLN A 252 7.14 4.61 -3.03
C GLN A 252 5.89 5.15 -2.33
N LEU A 253 5.34 6.27 -2.80
CA LEU A 253 4.26 6.97 -2.12
C LEU A 253 2.89 6.29 -2.29
N TYR A 254 2.60 5.79 -3.51
CA TYR A 254 1.27 5.28 -3.84
C TYR A 254 1.12 3.76 -3.70
N ARG A 255 2.21 3.05 -3.42
CA ARG A 255 2.15 1.62 -3.12
C ARG A 255 2.10 1.40 -1.62
N ALA A 256 1.17 0.57 -1.17
CA ALA A 256 1.04 0.17 0.23
C ALA A 256 2.16 -0.82 0.61
N THR A 257 3.40 -0.36 0.64
CA THR A 257 4.59 -1.16 0.98
C THR A 257 5.42 -0.45 2.04
N PRO A 258 6.32 -1.14 2.74
CA PRO A 258 7.24 -0.50 3.68
C PRO A 258 8.06 0.65 3.09
N ARG A 259 8.23 0.70 1.76
CA ARG A 259 8.93 1.78 1.04
C ARG A 259 8.21 3.14 1.12
N ILE A 260 6.94 3.17 1.52
CA ILE A 260 6.23 4.44 1.78
C ILE A 260 6.93 5.27 2.86
N LEU A 261 7.62 4.62 3.80
CA LEU A 261 8.42 5.31 4.80
C LEU A 261 9.72 5.93 4.25
N ASP A 262 10.18 5.50 3.05
CA ASP A 262 11.27 6.19 2.33
C ASP A 262 10.76 7.51 1.75
N ALA A 263 9.56 7.50 1.14
CA ALA A 263 8.91 8.72 0.69
C ALA A 263 8.63 9.68 1.86
N ALA A 264 8.16 9.15 3.01
CA ALA A 264 7.95 9.93 4.22
C ALA A 264 9.25 10.56 4.74
N ALA A 265 10.33 9.79 4.83
CA ALA A 265 11.63 10.29 5.27
C ALA A 265 12.15 11.42 4.35
N THR A 266 12.03 11.23 3.04
CA THR A 266 12.39 12.24 2.03
C THR A 266 11.57 13.52 2.23
N LEU A 267 10.25 13.40 2.39
CA LEU A 267 9.37 14.54 2.65
C LEU A 267 9.76 15.28 3.93
N CYS A 268 9.92 14.55 5.04
CA CYS A 268 10.24 15.13 6.33
C CYS A 268 11.57 15.91 6.32
N GLN A 269 12.59 15.36 5.66
CA GLN A 269 13.91 16.01 5.51
C GLN A 269 13.81 17.27 4.67
N GLN A 270 13.12 17.22 3.53
CA GLN A 270 12.98 18.40 2.65
C GLN A 270 12.10 19.47 3.27
N LEU A 271 11.04 19.12 4.00
CA LEU A 271 10.21 20.08 4.72
C LEU A 271 10.97 20.82 5.83
N ALA A 272 12.03 20.23 6.38
CA ALA A 272 12.80 20.87 7.44
C ALA A 272 13.38 22.23 7.03
N ILE A 273 13.67 22.44 5.74
CA ILE A 273 14.21 23.68 5.17
C ILE A 273 13.18 24.84 5.26
N TYR A 274 11.90 24.52 5.19
CA TYR A 274 10.80 25.49 5.15
C TYR A 274 10.17 25.76 6.53
N ARG A 275 10.68 25.15 7.60
CA ARG A 275 10.19 25.39 8.96
C ARG A 275 10.70 26.74 9.45
N LYS A 276 9.79 27.61 9.85
CA LYS A 276 10.19 28.85 10.54
C LYS A 276 10.80 28.49 11.88
N PRO A 277 11.90 29.15 12.29
CA PRO A 277 12.41 28.98 13.64
C PRO A 277 11.31 29.37 14.63
N VAL A 278 11.14 28.57 15.68
CA VAL A 278 10.30 28.94 16.82
C VAL A 278 11.02 30.11 17.48
N LEU A 279 10.48 31.34 17.34
CA LEU A 279 10.92 32.49 18.12
C LEU A 279 10.62 32.12 19.58
N GLN A 280 11.70 31.87 20.35
CA GLN A 280 11.65 31.66 21.80
C GLN A 280 11.37 33.01 22.49
#